data_ca5652c5ea689d048002b252019553fd
#
_entry.id   ca5652c5ea689d048002b252019553fd
#
_cell.length_a   1.000
_cell.length_b   1.000
_cell.length_c   1.000
_cell.angle_alpha   90.00
_cell.angle_beta   90.00
_cell.angle_gamma   90.00
#
_symmetry.space_group_name_H-M   'P 1'
#
loop_
_entity.id
_entity.type
_entity.pdbx_description
1 polymer ?
#
loop_
_entity_poly.entity_id
_entity_poly.type
_entity_poly.pdbx_seq_one_letter_code
_entity_poly.pdbx_strand_id
1 'polypeptide(L)'
;MKFTKIPVDTFKQIQLNAGILVDNFDPATGTIGSILGATSGGISFSATPSFTDFAEDIDNAAKNMMEFKKLDQWEVTMSGTFAGISDDLAKSLSAASDLLGVIYVLTTDTAVKPGKRYYTRSGEAGSYTYTPVENPTTDDISTYYIKGKSAVRIIPRNDVLTKDFQTLWWVGDYSDFNGETNGGFCAIKMLNALSTGGFQIQSGDKAKGQLAFTYMAHYSNENPETVPFEIHLKQGSAEPTT
;
A
#
# COMPACT_ATOMS: atom_id res chain seq x y z
N MET A 1 -9.54 -36.75 -25.37
CA MET A 1 -9.90 -35.37 -25.07
C MET A 1 -8.85 -34.80 -24.14
N LYS A 2 -8.07 -33.81 -24.55
CA LYS A 2 -7.05 -33.20 -23.67
C LYS A 2 -7.72 -32.08 -22.89
N PHE A 3 -7.88 -32.26 -21.58
CA PHE A 3 -8.43 -31.27 -20.66
C PHE A 3 -7.41 -30.19 -20.23
N THR A 4 -6.31 -30.06 -20.97
CA THR A 4 -5.18 -29.17 -20.65
C THR A 4 -5.07 -28.03 -21.67
N LYS A 5 -6.19 -27.39 -22.02
CA LYS A 5 -6.13 -26.16 -22.79
C LYS A 5 -5.92 -24.99 -21.83
N ILE A 6 -4.75 -24.37 -21.90
CA ILE A 6 -4.50 -23.09 -21.25
C ILE A 6 -5.13 -22.02 -22.15
N PRO A 7 -5.95 -21.10 -21.62
CA PRO A 7 -6.45 -19.96 -22.39
C PRO A 7 -5.31 -19.19 -23.05
N VAL A 8 -5.50 -18.75 -24.29
CA VAL A 8 -4.44 -18.07 -25.08
C VAL A 8 -3.94 -16.81 -24.38
N ASP A 9 -4.81 -16.12 -23.65
CA ASP A 9 -4.47 -14.88 -22.95
C ASP A 9 -3.91 -15.06 -21.55
N THR A 10 -3.73 -16.31 -21.07
CA THR A 10 -3.19 -16.57 -19.73
C THR A 10 -1.83 -15.91 -19.53
N PHE A 11 -0.96 -15.94 -20.54
CA PHE A 11 0.38 -15.37 -20.46
C PHE A 11 0.40 -13.84 -20.33
N LYS A 12 -0.65 -13.16 -20.80
CA LYS A 12 -0.80 -11.69 -20.68
C LYS A 12 -1.24 -11.24 -19.28
N GLN A 13 -1.66 -12.19 -18.45
CA GLN A 13 -2.20 -11.97 -17.10
C GLN A 13 -1.27 -12.53 -16.01
N ILE A 14 -0.12 -13.07 -16.40
CA ILE A 14 0.88 -13.56 -15.44
C ILE A 14 1.59 -12.37 -14.83
N GLN A 15 1.48 -12.26 -13.52
CA GLN A 15 2.25 -11.32 -12.74
C GLN A 15 3.64 -11.88 -12.47
N LEU A 16 4.68 -11.25 -13.00
CA LEU A 16 6.07 -11.73 -12.89
C LEU A 16 6.91 -10.95 -11.88
N ASN A 17 6.45 -9.81 -11.40
CA ASN A 17 7.20 -9.03 -10.41
C ASN A 17 6.55 -9.07 -9.03
N ALA A 18 7.32 -8.70 -8.01
CA ALA A 18 6.84 -8.65 -6.62
C ALA A 18 5.91 -7.46 -6.35
N GLY A 19 5.75 -6.53 -7.31
CA GLY A 19 5.05 -5.28 -7.12
C GLY A 19 5.78 -4.31 -6.18
N ILE A 20 5.18 -3.16 -5.99
CA ILE A 20 5.67 -2.10 -5.10
C ILE A 20 4.57 -1.68 -4.12
N LEU A 21 4.98 -1.17 -2.95
CA LEU A 21 4.09 -0.52 -2.00
C LEU A 21 4.23 0.99 -2.10
N VAL A 22 3.12 1.67 -2.31
CA VAL A 22 3.06 3.12 -2.47
C VAL A 22 1.95 3.72 -1.59
N ASP A 23 2.07 4.98 -1.26
CA ASP A 23 1.08 5.72 -0.48
C ASP A 23 -0.12 6.17 -1.32
N ASN A 24 0.09 6.35 -2.63
CA ASN A 24 -0.96 6.74 -3.57
C ASN A 24 -0.72 6.11 -4.95
N PHE A 25 -1.79 5.76 -5.63
CA PHE A 25 -1.80 5.27 -7.00
C PHE A 25 -3.07 5.75 -7.71
N ASP A 26 -2.92 6.26 -8.91
CA ASP A 26 -4.04 6.62 -9.78
C ASP A 26 -4.24 5.54 -10.86
N PRO A 27 -5.29 4.71 -10.76
CA PRO A 27 -5.55 3.65 -11.75
C PRO A 27 -5.89 4.18 -13.14
N ALA A 28 -6.35 5.43 -13.27
CA ALA A 28 -6.71 6.01 -14.57
C ALA A 28 -5.47 6.39 -15.38
N THR A 29 -4.49 6.99 -14.74
CA THR A 29 -3.24 7.46 -15.37
C THR A 29 -2.08 6.50 -15.21
N GLY A 30 -2.14 5.57 -14.23
CA GLY A 30 -1.02 4.71 -13.85
C GLY A 30 0.07 5.45 -13.06
N THR A 31 -0.24 6.64 -12.54
CA THR A 31 0.72 7.44 -11.78
C THR A 31 0.87 6.89 -10.38
N ILE A 32 2.11 6.66 -9.95
CA ILE A 32 2.47 6.22 -8.61
C ILE A 32 2.88 7.40 -7.72
N GLY A 33 2.46 7.37 -6.46
CA GLY A 33 2.91 8.28 -5.41
C GLY A 33 4.29 7.92 -4.85
N SER A 34 4.50 8.17 -3.56
CA SER A 34 5.77 7.84 -2.90
C SER A 34 5.87 6.36 -2.61
N ILE A 35 7.02 5.77 -2.95
CA ILE A 35 7.32 4.37 -2.62
C ILE A 35 7.66 4.27 -1.14
N LEU A 36 6.99 3.36 -0.41
CA LEU A 36 7.25 3.14 1.02
C LEU A 36 8.63 2.54 1.27
N GLY A 37 9.03 1.59 0.46
CA GLY A 37 10.32 0.94 0.57
C GLY A 37 10.48 -0.22 -0.40
N ALA A 38 11.73 -0.67 -0.59
CA ALA A 38 12.02 -1.86 -1.38
C ALA A 38 11.63 -3.12 -0.60
N THR A 39 10.90 -4.03 -1.23
CA THR A 39 10.48 -5.30 -0.65
C THR A 39 11.40 -6.45 -1.06
N SER A 40 11.39 -7.52 -0.30
CA SER A 40 12.16 -8.75 -0.55
C SER A 40 11.26 -9.97 -0.29
N GLY A 41 11.32 -10.95 -1.20
CA GLY A 41 10.57 -12.20 -1.05
C GLY A 41 9.09 -12.13 -1.44
N GLY A 42 8.64 -11.00 -2.01
CA GLY A 42 7.25 -10.80 -2.41
C GLY A 42 6.36 -10.27 -1.28
N ILE A 43 5.10 -10.04 -1.62
CA ILE A 43 4.06 -9.52 -0.73
C ILE A 43 2.88 -10.47 -0.77
N SER A 44 2.30 -10.75 0.38
CA SER A 44 1.08 -11.53 0.51
C SER A 44 -0.09 -10.60 0.88
N PHE A 45 -1.18 -10.70 0.13
CA PHE A 45 -2.44 -10.04 0.41
C PHE A 45 -3.52 -11.08 0.72
N SER A 46 -4.33 -10.83 1.73
CA SER A 46 -5.47 -11.66 2.09
C SER A 46 -6.66 -10.78 2.44
N ALA A 47 -7.81 -11.09 1.86
CA ALA A 47 -9.09 -10.50 2.22
C ALA A 47 -10.08 -11.65 2.50
N THR A 48 -10.36 -11.89 3.75
CA THR A 48 -11.18 -13.03 4.21
C THR A 48 -12.53 -12.54 4.70
N PRO A 49 -13.64 -12.96 4.07
CA PRO A 49 -14.97 -12.62 4.54
C PRO A 49 -15.36 -13.47 5.76
N SER A 50 -16.04 -12.85 6.71
CA SER A 50 -16.68 -13.48 7.86
C SER A 50 -18.19 -13.51 7.65
N PHE A 51 -18.82 -14.64 7.95
CA PHE A 51 -20.27 -14.84 7.75
C PHE A 51 -20.94 -15.32 9.02
N THR A 52 -22.14 -14.82 9.27
CA THR A 52 -23.09 -15.40 10.23
C THR A 52 -24.13 -16.23 9.48
N ASP A 53 -24.40 -17.43 9.98
CA ASP A 53 -25.44 -18.34 9.48
C ASP A 53 -26.60 -18.35 10.45
N PHE A 54 -27.68 -17.67 10.11
CA PHE A 54 -28.89 -17.63 10.95
C PHE A 54 -29.70 -18.94 10.94
N ALA A 55 -29.38 -19.89 10.03
CA ALA A 55 -30.05 -21.18 10.01
C ALA A 55 -29.63 -22.10 11.16
N GLU A 56 -28.53 -21.81 11.85
CA GLU A 56 -28.04 -22.65 12.96
C GLU A 56 -29.01 -22.72 14.14
N ASP A 57 -29.79 -21.64 14.36
CA ASP A 57 -30.72 -21.48 15.49
C ASP A 57 -32.17 -21.79 15.11
N ILE A 58 -32.44 -22.25 13.87
CA ILE A 58 -33.80 -22.54 13.40
C ILE A 58 -34.04 -24.06 13.38
N ASP A 59 -35.05 -24.52 14.13
CA ASP A 59 -35.46 -25.91 14.14
C ASP A 59 -35.87 -26.41 12.74
N ASN A 60 -35.36 -27.55 12.35
CA ASN A 60 -35.59 -28.18 11.04
C ASN A 60 -35.05 -27.44 9.82
N ALA A 61 -34.28 -26.35 10.00
CA ALA A 61 -33.55 -25.73 8.91
C ALA A 61 -32.25 -26.48 8.60
N ALA A 62 -31.93 -26.60 7.31
CA ALA A 62 -30.64 -27.14 6.91
C ALA A 62 -29.56 -26.05 7.15
N LYS A 63 -28.40 -26.45 7.68
CA LYS A 63 -27.26 -25.54 7.83
C LYS A 63 -26.73 -25.08 6.46
N ASN A 64 -26.14 -23.91 6.44
CA ASN A 64 -25.57 -23.29 5.23
C ASN A 64 -26.61 -23.00 4.12
N MET A 65 -27.83 -22.65 4.48
CA MET A 65 -28.80 -22.16 3.51
C MET A 65 -28.41 -20.77 3.02
N MET A 66 -28.46 -20.58 1.70
CA MET A 66 -28.04 -19.35 1.03
C MET A 66 -28.79 -18.11 1.55
N GLU A 67 -30.08 -18.22 1.81
CA GLU A 67 -30.98 -17.15 2.21
C GLU A 67 -30.73 -16.67 3.66
N PHE A 68 -30.08 -17.50 4.49
CA PHE A 68 -29.80 -17.19 5.89
C PHE A 68 -28.36 -16.76 6.14
N LYS A 69 -27.53 -16.71 5.09
CA LYS A 69 -26.13 -16.35 5.21
C LYS A 69 -25.95 -14.84 5.07
N LYS A 70 -25.42 -14.21 6.11
CA LYS A 70 -25.09 -12.79 6.13
C LYS A 70 -23.58 -12.61 6.16
N LEU A 71 -23.07 -11.73 5.31
CA LEU A 71 -21.68 -11.26 5.39
C LEU A 71 -21.57 -10.21 6.51
N ASP A 72 -20.72 -10.44 7.50
CA ASP A 72 -20.54 -9.54 8.63
C ASP A 72 -19.46 -8.52 8.38
N GLN A 73 -18.25 -8.99 8.01
CA GLN A 73 -17.09 -8.13 7.80
C GLN A 73 -16.04 -8.81 6.91
N TRP A 74 -15.08 -8.02 6.48
CA TRP A 74 -13.86 -8.49 5.83
C TRP A 74 -12.67 -8.29 6.76
N GLU A 75 -11.85 -9.32 6.93
CA GLU A 75 -10.52 -9.22 7.51
C GLU A 75 -9.51 -9.09 6.37
N VAL A 76 -8.85 -7.92 6.31
CA VAL A 76 -7.97 -7.57 5.20
C VAL A 76 -6.57 -7.32 5.71
N THR A 77 -5.61 -8.12 5.25
CA THR A 77 -4.22 -8.05 5.68
C THR A 77 -3.27 -8.04 4.48
N MET A 78 -2.16 -7.33 4.64
CA MET A 78 -1.05 -7.33 3.70
C MET A 78 0.25 -7.50 4.47
N SER A 79 1.05 -8.48 4.09
CA SER A 79 2.29 -8.82 4.80
C SER A 79 3.45 -9.07 3.83
N GLY A 80 4.66 -8.90 4.33
CA GLY A 80 5.88 -9.10 3.57
C GLY A 80 7.12 -8.67 4.34
N THR A 81 8.19 -8.39 3.60
CA THR A 81 9.47 -7.97 4.19
C THR A 81 10.05 -6.81 3.40
N PHE A 82 10.48 -5.75 4.09
CA PHE A 82 11.26 -4.68 3.50
C PHE A 82 12.76 -4.95 3.59
N ALA A 83 13.47 -4.58 2.54
CA ALA A 83 14.94 -4.75 2.44
C ALA A 83 15.72 -3.52 2.95
N GLY A 84 15.04 -2.42 3.24
CA GLY A 84 15.64 -1.17 3.70
C GLY A 84 14.70 -0.46 4.67
N ILE A 85 15.24 0.51 5.40
CA ILE A 85 14.50 1.31 6.36
C ILE A 85 14.62 2.78 6.00
N SER A 86 13.48 3.49 5.99
CA SER A 86 13.38 4.94 5.97
C SER A 86 12.68 5.43 7.23
N ASP A 87 12.76 6.73 7.52
CA ASP A 87 12.09 7.33 8.68
C ASP A 87 10.57 7.22 8.58
N ASP A 88 10.00 7.45 7.39
CA ASP A 88 8.55 7.28 7.14
C ASP A 88 8.11 5.83 7.30
N LEU A 89 8.90 4.88 6.77
CA LEU A 89 8.61 3.47 6.91
C LEU A 89 8.69 3.03 8.37
N ALA A 90 9.74 3.43 9.09
CA ALA A 90 9.90 3.07 10.49
C ALA A 90 8.77 3.64 11.36
N LYS A 91 8.32 4.87 11.08
CA LYS A 91 7.14 5.46 11.72
C LYS A 91 5.88 4.64 11.42
N SER A 92 5.64 4.31 10.15
CA SER A 92 4.48 3.51 9.72
C SER A 92 4.45 2.14 10.38
N LEU A 93 5.59 1.46 10.46
CA LEU A 93 5.70 0.14 11.12
C LEU A 93 5.52 0.21 12.64
N SER A 94 5.87 1.33 13.26
CA SER A 94 5.68 1.54 14.70
C SER A 94 4.22 1.83 15.09
N ALA A 95 3.28 1.75 14.13
CA ALA A 95 1.87 2.05 14.32
C ALA A 95 1.63 3.43 14.96
N ALA A 96 1.19 3.47 16.24
CA ALA A 96 0.97 4.71 16.97
C ALA A 96 2.28 5.35 17.40
N SER A 97 2.84 6.26 16.60
CA SER A 97 4.11 6.91 16.90
C SER A 97 4.21 8.33 16.33
N ASP A 98 5.04 9.14 16.94
CA ASP A 98 5.39 10.47 16.47
C ASP A 98 6.83 10.52 15.95
N LEU A 99 7.04 11.25 14.86
CA LEU A 99 8.34 11.45 14.25
C LEU A 99 8.84 12.86 14.61
N LEU A 100 9.96 12.94 15.29
CA LEU A 100 10.58 14.19 15.73
C LEU A 100 11.97 14.39 15.10
N GLY A 101 12.36 15.65 14.98
CA GLY A 101 13.69 16.02 14.47
C GLY A 101 13.80 16.05 12.95
N VAL A 102 12.67 16.02 12.24
CA VAL A 102 12.67 16.14 10.78
C VAL A 102 13.01 17.56 10.37
N ILE A 103 13.99 17.70 9.49
CA ILE A 103 14.36 18.96 8.86
C ILE A 103 13.88 18.96 7.42
N TYR A 104 13.18 20.02 7.02
CA TYR A 104 12.74 20.22 5.64
C TYR A 104 13.61 21.28 4.96
N VAL A 105 14.09 20.96 3.78
CA VAL A 105 14.90 21.88 2.95
C VAL A 105 14.21 22.08 1.61
N LEU A 106 14.36 23.28 1.04
CA LEU A 106 13.84 23.56 -0.29
C LEU A 106 14.48 22.59 -1.29
N THR A 107 13.69 22.02 -2.18
CA THR A 107 14.25 21.09 -3.16
C THR A 107 15.14 21.80 -4.17
N THR A 108 16.18 21.13 -4.61
CA THR A 108 17.04 21.55 -5.72
C THR A 108 16.69 20.82 -7.02
N ASP A 109 15.65 19.99 -7.00
CA ASP A 109 15.21 19.29 -8.21
C ASP A 109 14.63 20.29 -9.22
N THR A 110 14.85 20.05 -10.50
CA THR A 110 14.32 20.85 -11.61
C THR A 110 13.07 20.23 -12.25
N ALA A 111 12.76 18.97 -11.90
CA ALA A 111 11.57 18.26 -12.32
C ALA A 111 11.13 17.29 -11.22
N VAL A 112 9.84 16.95 -11.18
CA VAL A 112 9.30 15.95 -10.27
C VAL A 112 9.93 14.58 -10.58
N LYS A 113 10.44 13.93 -9.54
CA LYS A 113 11.03 12.59 -9.64
C LYS A 113 10.05 11.55 -9.13
N PRO A 114 9.73 10.51 -9.92
CA PRO A 114 8.88 9.41 -9.47
C PRO A 114 9.38 8.79 -8.16
N GLY A 115 8.44 8.50 -7.26
CA GLY A 115 8.73 7.88 -5.96
C GLY A 115 9.40 8.79 -4.92
N LYS A 116 9.60 10.07 -5.22
CA LYS A 116 10.15 11.06 -4.27
C LYS A 116 9.01 11.88 -3.66
N ARG A 117 9.01 12.01 -2.34
CA ARG A 117 7.99 12.77 -1.61
C ARG A 117 8.37 14.24 -1.52
N TYR A 118 7.44 15.11 -1.89
CA TYR A 118 7.55 16.56 -1.80
C TYR A 118 6.56 17.10 -0.77
N TYR A 119 6.87 18.28 -0.22
CA TYR A 119 6.07 18.94 0.82
C TYR A 119 5.87 20.42 0.49
N THR A 120 4.70 20.95 0.82
CA THR A 120 4.45 22.37 0.88
C THR A 120 4.62 22.87 2.31
N ARG A 121 5.03 24.12 2.47
CA ARG A 121 5.21 24.77 3.76
C ARG A 121 4.10 25.81 3.97
N SER A 122 3.48 25.79 5.15
CA SER A 122 2.51 26.79 5.60
C SER A 122 2.86 27.26 7.02
N GLY A 123 2.28 28.39 7.46
CA GLY A 123 2.51 28.96 8.78
C GLY A 123 3.54 30.10 8.79
N GLU A 124 3.75 30.67 9.98
CA GLU A 124 4.66 31.79 10.21
C GLU A 124 6.06 31.33 10.66
N ALA A 125 7.04 32.24 10.60
CA ALA A 125 8.39 31.97 11.02
C ALA A 125 8.45 31.47 12.48
N GLY A 126 9.04 30.30 12.68
CA GLY A 126 9.11 29.61 14.00
C GLY A 126 8.02 28.56 14.24
N SER A 127 6.97 28.50 13.41
CA SER A 127 5.86 27.51 13.53
C SER A 127 5.42 27.01 12.16
N TYR A 128 6.37 26.55 11.34
CA TYR A 128 6.05 26.02 10.03
C TYR A 128 5.46 24.61 10.09
N THR A 129 4.40 24.40 9.32
CA THR A 129 3.82 23.08 9.05
C THR A 129 4.18 22.63 7.64
N TYR A 130 4.57 21.37 7.48
CA TYR A 130 4.92 20.77 6.21
C TYR A 130 3.93 19.67 5.86
N THR A 131 3.19 19.87 4.77
CA THR A 131 2.15 18.96 4.30
C THR A 131 2.64 18.23 3.06
N PRO A 132 2.52 16.87 2.98
CA PRO A 132 2.85 16.12 1.79
C PRO A 132 2.02 16.58 0.59
N VAL A 133 2.64 16.65 -0.58
CA VAL A 133 1.97 16.94 -1.86
C VAL A 133 1.62 15.62 -2.52
N GLU A 134 0.33 15.35 -2.71
CA GLU A 134 -0.13 14.09 -3.30
C GLU A 134 0.20 14.01 -4.80
N ASN A 135 -0.01 15.10 -5.53
CA ASN A 135 0.24 15.19 -6.97
C ASN A 135 1.20 16.35 -7.27
N PRO A 136 2.51 16.18 -7.09
CA PRO A 136 3.47 17.24 -7.35
C PRO A 136 3.58 17.55 -8.84
N THR A 137 3.67 18.84 -9.18
CA THR A 137 3.86 19.34 -10.54
C THR A 137 5.27 19.88 -10.75
N THR A 138 5.78 19.80 -11.98
CA THR A 138 7.11 20.34 -12.29
C THR A 138 7.12 21.87 -12.27
N ASP A 139 6.00 22.52 -12.57
CA ASP A 139 5.89 23.99 -12.59
C ASP A 139 6.05 24.59 -11.19
N ASP A 140 5.55 23.90 -10.15
CA ASP A 140 5.61 24.34 -8.76
C ASP A 140 6.83 23.81 -8.00
N ILE A 141 7.69 23.02 -8.65
CA ILE A 141 8.77 22.28 -7.97
C ILE A 141 9.71 23.17 -7.16
N SER A 142 9.95 24.38 -7.62
CA SER A 142 10.80 25.36 -6.92
C SER A 142 10.25 25.82 -5.57
N THR A 143 8.97 25.58 -5.30
CA THR A 143 8.30 25.90 -4.03
C THR A 143 8.25 24.73 -3.06
N TYR A 144 8.60 23.53 -3.52
CA TYR A 144 8.51 22.33 -2.71
C TYR A 144 9.71 22.12 -1.81
N TYR A 145 9.45 21.47 -0.71
CA TYR A 145 10.44 21.05 0.29
C TYR A 145 10.60 19.54 0.24
N ILE A 146 11.79 19.09 0.59
CA ILE A 146 12.11 17.67 0.80
C ILE A 146 12.66 17.48 2.19
N LYS A 147 12.57 16.26 2.73
CA LYS A 147 13.25 15.94 3.99
C LYS A 147 14.76 16.02 3.80
N GLY A 148 15.38 16.84 4.64
CA GLY A 148 16.84 16.97 4.72
C GLY A 148 17.46 15.76 5.42
N LYS A 149 18.78 15.64 5.34
CA LYS A 149 19.55 14.64 6.06
C LYS A 149 19.67 15.07 7.53
N SER A 150 18.92 14.43 8.41
CA SER A 150 18.97 14.64 9.86
C SER A 150 18.73 13.34 10.59
N ALA A 151 19.22 13.22 11.80
CA ALA A 151 18.82 12.15 12.69
C ALA A 151 17.38 12.41 13.15
N VAL A 152 16.50 11.44 12.97
CA VAL A 152 15.12 11.49 13.42
C VAL A 152 14.91 10.55 14.60
N ARG A 153 13.94 10.88 15.43
CA ARG A 153 13.56 10.09 16.59
C ARG A 153 12.09 9.70 16.46
N ILE A 154 11.80 8.42 16.53
CA ILE A 154 10.44 7.88 16.56
C ILE A 154 10.08 7.56 18.01
N ILE A 155 8.99 8.11 18.50
CA ILE A 155 8.49 7.91 19.85
C ILE A 155 7.13 7.21 19.76
N PRO A 156 7.05 5.94 20.20
CA PRO A 156 5.77 5.24 20.29
C PRO A 156 4.83 5.92 21.30
N ARG A 157 3.53 5.87 21.04
CA ARG A 157 2.45 6.35 21.90
C ARG A 157 1.61 5.16 22.35
N ASN A 158 0.87 5.33 23.45
CA ASN A 158 -0.08 4.33 23.95
C ASN A 158 -1.49 4.49 23.37
N ASP A 159 -1.72 5.54 22.60
CA ASP A 159 -2.99 5.87 21.95
C ASP A 159 -2.83 5.83 20.43
N VAL A 160 -3.87 5.39 19.73
CA VAL A 160 -3.97 5.37 18.28
C VAL A 160 -4.83 6.54 17.84
N LEU A 161 -4.32 7.36 16.95
CA LEU A 161 -5.01 8.52 16.39
C LEU A 161 -5.39 8.27 14.93
N THR A 162 -6.38 8.99 14.42
CA THR A 162 -6.80 8.90 13.00
C THR A 162 -5.64 9.13 12.04
N LYS A 163 -4.68 9.99 12.39
CA LYS A 163 -3.48 10.26 11.58
C LYS A 163 -2.50 9.08 11.46
N ASP A 164 -2.65 8.04 12.27
CA ASP A 164 -1.79 6.86 12.24
C ASP A 164 -2.26 5.85 11.19
N PHE A 165 -3.52 5.95 10.77
CA PHE A 165 -4.06 5.18 9.67
C PHE A 165 -3.67 5.81 8.35
N GLN A 166 -3.32 4.98 7.38
CA GLN A 166 -2.90 5.43 6.04
C GLN A 166 -3.60 4.64 4.95
N THR A 167 -3.73 5.23 3.77
CA THR A 167 -4.07 4.48 2.58
C THR A 167 -2.80 3.82 2.06
N LEU A 168 -2.87 2.54 1.75
CA LEU A 168 -1.75 1.75 1.25
C LEU A 168 -2.14 1.10 -0.08
N TRP A 169 -1.28 1.24 -1.07
CA TRP A 169 -1.46 0.59 -2.35
C TRP A 169 -0.33 -0.40 -2.62
N TRP A 170 -0.71 -1.57 -3.06
CA TRP A 170 0.21 -2.48 -3.73
C TRP A 170 -0.08 -2.46 -5.22
N VAL A 171 0.97 -2.29 -6.03
CA VAL A 171 0.87 -2.23 -7.49
C VAL A 171 1.85 -3.22 -8.09
N GLY A 172 1.33 -4.13 -8.90
CA GLY A 172 2.13 -5.10 -9.64
C GLY A 172 1.81 -5.07 -11.12
N ASP A 173 2.85 -5.14 -11.96
CA ASP A 173 2.70 -5.13 -13.40
C ASP A 173 2.43 -6.54 -13.94
N TYR A 174 1.62 -6.64 -14.98
CA TYR A 174 1.57 -7.81 -15.83
C TYR A 174 2.71 -7.74 -16.86
N SER A 175 3.39 -8.84 -17.07
CA SER A 175 4.33 -8.91 -18.18
C SER A 175 3.65 -9.45 -19.44
N ASP A 176 4.19 -9.04 -20.58
CA ASP A 176 3.88 -9.68 -21.83
C ASP A 176 4.70 -10.96 -22.02
N PHE A 177 4.50 -11.60 -23.18
CA PHE A 177 5.18 -12.85 -23.53
C PHE A 177 6.73 -12.73 -23.59
N ASN A 178 7.27 -11.53 -23.79
CA ASN A 178 8.70 -11.26 -23.89
C ASN A 178 9.32 -10.77 -22.57
N GLY A 179 8.55 -10.68 -21.49
CA GLY A 179 9.01 -10.16 -20.20
C GLY A 179 9.04 -8.64 -20.12
N GLU A 180 8.53 -7.94 -21.11
CA GLU A 180 8.30 -6.50 -21.08
C GLU A 180 6.96 -6.18 -20.42
N THR A 181 6.77 -4.96 -19.93
CA THR A 181 5.49 -4.53 -19.37
C THR A 181 4.52 -4.24 -20.52
N ASN A 182 3.34 -4.86 -20.49
CA ASN A 182 2.33 -4.67 -21.51
C ASN A 182 1.34 -3.51 -21.19
N GLY A 183 1.66 -2.69 -20.18
CA GLY A 183 0.80 -1.61 -19.69
C GLY A 183 -0.40 -2.07 -18.87
N GLY A 184 -0.52 -3.37 -18.59
CA GLY A 184 -1.49 -3.94 -17.67
C GLY A 184 -0.94 -3.95 -16.24
N PHE A 185 -1.85 -3.89 -15.26
CA PHE A 185 -1.47 -3.94 -13.86
C PHE A 185 -2.59 -4.58 -13.01
N CYS A 186 -2.17 -5.06 -11.85
CA CYS A 186 -3.04 -5.35 -10.71
C CYS A 186 -2.66 -4.40 -9.58
N ALA A 187 -3.62 -3.61 -9.10
CA ALA A 187 -3.39 -2.74 -7.96
C ALA A 187 -4.42 -3.04 -6.87
N ILE A 188 -3.96 -3.11 -5.63
CA ILE A 188 -4.79 -3.37 -4.45
C ILE A 188 -4.66 -2.17 -3.53
N LYS A 189 -5.80 -1.55 -3.24
CA LYS A 189 -5.92 -0.44 -2.30
C LYS A 189 -6.41 -0.96 -0.96
N MET A 190 -5.72 -0.61 0.09
CA MET A 190 -6.16 -0.80 1.48
C MET A 190 -6.49 0.55 2.10
N LEU A 191 -7.69 0.67 2.63
CA LEU A 191 -8.15 1.86 3.34
C LEU A 191 -7.87 1.72 4.84
N ASN A 192 -7.51 2.82 5.48
CA ASN A 192 -7.25 2.87 6.92
C ASN A 192 -6.30 1.77 7.40
N ALA A 193 -5.22 1.55 6.65
CA ALA A 193 -4.23 0.55 6.98
C ALA A 193 -3.39 0.99 8.19
N LEU A 194 -3.27 0.09 9.16
CA LEU A 194 -2.42 0.25 10.34
C LEU A 194 -1.48 -0.95 10.44
N SER A 195 -0.23 -0.72 10.85
CA SER A 195 0.70 -1.81 11.13
C SER A 195 0.28 -2.55 12.40
N THR A 196 -0.03 -3.83 12.27
CA THR A 196 -0.38 -4.73 13.39
C THR A 196 0.78 -5.65 13.78
N GLY A 197 1.76 -5.84 12.89
CA GLY A 197 2.98 -6.59 13.16
C GLY A 197 3.98 -5.84 14.03
N GLY A 198 3.84 -4.52 14.16
CA GLY A 198 4.79 -3.67 14.86
C GLY A 198 6.13 -3.54 14.12
N PHE A 199 7.08 -2.85 14.75
CA PHE A 199 8.42 -2.67 14.22
C PHE A 199 9.30 -3.87 14.58
N GLN A 200 9.68 -4.66 13.59
CA GLN A 200 10.51 -5.84 13.73
C GLN A 200 11.70 -5.72 12.79
N ILE A 201 12.92 -5.83 13.32
CA ILE A 201 14.14 -5.87 12.54
C ILE A 201 14.91 -7.15 12.82
N GLN A 202 15.29 -7.85 11.77
CA GLN A 202 16.20 -8.98 11.84
C GLN A 202 17.49 -8.63 11.10
N SER A 203 18.60 -8.68 11.80
CA SER A 203 19.93 -8.47 11.23
C SER A 203 20.81 -9.71 11.44
N GLY A 204 21.70 -9.98 10.50
CA GLY A 204 22.68 -11.07 10.60
C GLY A 204 24.04 -10.62 10.09
N ASP A 205 25.10 -11.31 10.52
CA ASP A 205 26.47 -11.03 10.02
C ASP A 205 26.52 -11.27 8.50
N LYS A 206 26.95 -10.24 7.76
CA LYS A 206 27.05 -10.25 6.27
C LYS A 206 25.71 -10.55 5.54
N ALA A 207 24.57 -10.45 6.22
CA ALA A 207 23.24 -10.61 5.66
C ALA A 207 22.52 -9.27 5.52
N LYS A 208 21.58 -9.18 4.58
CA LYS A 208 20.69 -8.02 4.46
C LYS A 208 19.79 -7.97 5.69
N GLY A 209 19.68 -6.79 6.32
CA GLY A 209 18.65 -6.57 7.31
C GLY A 209 17.26 -6.74 6.68
N GLN A 210 16.36 -7.36 7.42
CA GLN A 210 14.98 -7.59 7.01
C GLN A 210 14.03 -6.97 8.03
N LEU A 211 13.02 -6.27 7.54
CA LEU A 211 11.95 -5.71 8.35
C LEU A 211 10.64 -6.37 7.94
N ALA A 212 10.17 -7.30 8.76
CA ALA A 212 8.86 -7.91 8.55
C ALA A 212 7.76 -6.86 8.80
N PHE A 213 6.70 -6.91 8.01
CA PHE A 213 5.53 -6.06 8.18
C PHE A 213 4.24 -6.85 8.04
N THR A 214 3.23 -6.40 8.76
CA THR A 214 1.84 -6.80 8.58
C THR A 214 0.98 -5.57 8.77
N TYR A 215 0.29 -5.16 7.73
CA TYR A 215 -0.73 -4.13 7.76
C TYR A 215 -2.10 -4.77 7.76
N MET A 216 -3.02 -4.21 8.53
CA MET A 216 -4.43 -4.56 8.54
C MET A 216 -5.25 -3.32 8.15
N ALA A 217 -6.22 -3.51 7.26
CA ALA A 217 -7.15 -2.46 6.90
C ALA A 217 -8.33 -2.43 7.88
N HIS A 218 -8.88 -1.23 8.11
CA HIS A 218 -9.93 -1.02 9.10
C HIS A 218 -11.13 -0.31 8.49
N TYR A 219 -12.33 -0.64 8.99
CA TYR A 219 -13.54 0.11 8.70
C TYR A 219 -13.50 1.48 9.38
N SER A 220 -14.19 2.45 8.81
CA SER A 220 -14.36 3.77 9.42
C SER A 220 -15.78 3.92 9.97
N ASN A 221 -15.89 4.50 11.16
CA ASN A 221 -17.20 4.83 11.73
C ASN A 221 -17.94 5.93 10.94
N GLU A 222 -17.21 6.73 10.16
CA GLU A 222 -17.82 7.73 9.26
C GLU A 222 -18.55 7.07 8.08
N ASN A 223 -18.01 5.92 7.60
CA ASN A 223 -18.56 5.17 6.47
C ASN A 223 -18.48 3.66 6.76
N PRO A 224 -19.32 3.13 7.68
CA PRO A 224 -19.20 1.75 8.16
C PRO A 224 -19.54 0.70 7.08
N GLU A 225 -20.27 1.08 6.04
CA GLU A 225 -20.63 0.21 4.92
C GLU A 225 -19.50 0.08 3.87
N THR A 226 -18.46 0.91 3.97
CA THR A 226 -17.37 0.88 2.99
C THR A 226 -16.40 -0.24 3.33
N VAL A 227 -16.30 -1.22 2.43
CA VAL A 227 -15.32 -2.32 2.55
C VAL A 227 -13.90 -1.72 2.47
N PRO A 228 -12.98 -2.08 3.39
CA PRO A 228 -11.71 -1.39 3.54
C PRO A 228 -10.65 -1.79 2.49
N PHE A 229 -11.05 -2.33 1.34
CA PHE A 229 -10.14 -2.60 0.22
C PHE A 229 -10.84 -2.50 -1.12
N GLU A 230 -10.04 -2.23 -2.16
CA GLU A 230 -10.45 -2.23 -3.56
C GLU A 230 -9.39 -2.95 -4.39
N ILE A 231 -9.80 -3.63 -5.45
CA ILE A 231 -8.90 -4.28 -6.41
C ILE A 231 -9.13 -3.64 -7.78
N HIS A 232 -8.07 -3.09 -8.36
CA HIS A 232 -8.08 -2.47 -9.68
C HIS A 232 -7.26 -3.34 -10.63
N LEU A 233 -7.89 -3.74 -11.73
CA LEU A 233 -7.28 -4.57 -12.75
C LEU A 233 -7.33 -3.86 -14.09
N LYS A 234 -6.20 -3.72 -14.74
CA LYS A 234 -6.10 -3.24 -16.12
C LYS A 234 -5.40 -4.30 -16.96
N GLN A 235 -6.07 -4.80 -17.96
CA GLN A 235 -5.44 -5.72 -18.91
C GLN A 235 -4.48 -4.94 -19.80
N GLY A 236 -3.33 -5.53 -20.11
CA GLY A 236 -2.39 -4.97 -21.06
C GLY A 236 -2.93 -4.98 -22.49
N SER A 237 -2.37 -4.14 -23.35
CA SER A 237 -2.69 -4.14 -24.77
C SER A 237 -2.27 -5.46 -25.41
N ALA A 238 -3.19 -6.09 -26.14
CA ALA A 238 -3.00 -7.42 -26.69
C ALA A 238 -2.21 -7.44 -28.01
N GLU A 239 -1.81 -6.30 -28.55
CA GLU A 239 -1.17 -6.24 -29.86
C GLU A 239 0.34 -6.11 -29.72
N PRO A 240 1.13 -7.08 -30.25
CA PRO A 240 2.52 -6.83 -30.52
C PRO A 240 2.58 -5.71 -31.57
N THR A 241 3.17 -4.59 -31.21
CA THR A 241 3.55 -3.57 -32.22
C THR A 241 4.51 -4.23 -33.19
N THR A 242 4.05 -4.45 -34.41
CA THR A 242 4.85 -4.88 -35.57
C THR A 242 5.91 -3.85 -35.90
#